data_427ad6cc7151da2706fc880c13172b8c
#
_entry.id   427ad6cc7151da2706fc880c13172b8c
#
_cell.length_a   1.000
_cell.length_b   1.000
_cell.length_c   1.000
_cell.angle_alpha   90.00
_cell.angle_beta   90.00
_cell.angle_gamma   90.00
#
_symmetry.space_group_name_H-M   'P 1'
#
loop_
_entity.id
_entity.type
_entity.pdbx_description
1 polymer ?
#
loop_
_entity_poly.entity_id
_entity_poly.type
_entity_poly.pdbx_seq_one_letter_code
_entity_poly.pdbx_strand_id
1 'polypeptide(L)'
;MQGGSNGVGYGLKYQARCIADVKADTDHTTFLTGTLSLKEENEVHLIRLSSDGTELVCEGLFSHPNEIWDLASCPFDQRIFSTVFSSSESYGAAVWQIPELYGQSNSPQLECIASLDAHSSKIKCVLWWPSGRHDKLISIDEQSIFLWSLDSSKKSAQVQSQESAGMLHHLSGGAWDPHDVNVVASTSESSIQFWDLRTMKKTNSLEYSHVRSMDYDSKKEHMLITAADDSGINIWDLRMLKAPAAELPGHAHWTWAVKSNPEFEGLILSAGTDSAVNLWLASPPSNAELTPDGFCKTTSKWTESLLHSYSDYEDSVYGLSWSSREPWLFASLSYDGRVVVESIKPHLPRK
;
A
#
# COMPACT_ATOMS: atom_id res chain seq x y z
N MET A 1 30.30 -9.85 10.20
CA MET A 1 29.60 -11.08 9.81
C MET A 1 28.33 -10.61 9.12
N GLN A 2 28.28 -10.69 7.80
CA GLN A 2 27.08 -10.41 7.03
C GLN A 2 26.05 -11.50 7.39
N GLY A 3 25.02 -11.14 8.11
CA GLY A 3 23.86 -11.98 8.29
C GLY A 3 23.16 -12.04 6.95
N GLY A 4 23.27 -13.19 6.27
CA GLY A 4 22.48 -13.41 5.07
C GLY A 4 21.00 -13.23 5.38
N SER A 5 20.28 -12.52 4.52
CA SER A 5 18.84 -12.42 4.55
C SER A 5 18.24 -13.82 4.54
N ASN A 6 17.34 -14.10 5.47
CA ASN A 6 16.54 -15.32 5.47
C ASN A 6 15.28 -15.18 4.61
N GLY A 7 15.24 -14.17 3.76
CA GLY A 7 14.11 -13.86 2.90
C GLY A 7 13.91 -14.92 1.81
N VAL A 8 12.65 -15.20 1.52
CA VAL A 8 12.25 -16.13 0.47
C VAL A 8 11.93 -15.34 -0.78
N GLY A 9 12.66 -15.64 -1.87
CA GLY A 9 12.58 -14.88 -3.13
C GLY A 9 11.74 -15.57 -4.20
N TYR A 10 11.09 -14.74 -5.04
CA TYR A 10 10.40 -15.15 -6.27
C TYR A 10 10.73 -14.15 -7.37
N GLY A 11 11.09 -14.62 -8.56
CA GLY A 11 11.43 -13.78 -9.72
C GLY A 11 10.30 -13.69 -10.71
N LEU A 12 9.88 -12.48 -11.05
CA LEU A 12 9.02 -12.18 -12.17
C LEU A 12 9.86 -12.15 -13.46
N LYS A 13 9.23 -12.40 -14.59
CA LYS A 13 9.90 -12.32 -15.90
C LYS A 13 10.17 -10.88 -16.33
N TYR A 14 9.34 -9.96 -15.90
CA TYR A 14 9.37 -8.54 -16.29
C TYR A 14 9.44 -7.63 -15.08
N GLN A 15 9.75 -6.37 -15.34
CA GLN A 15 9.71 -5.29 -14.35
C GLN A 15 8.33 -5.19 -13.70
N ALA A 16 8.31 -4.76 -12.44
CA ALA A 16 7.09 -4.62 -11.67
C ALA A 16 7.22 -3.50 -10.63
N ARG A 17 6.08 -2.93 -10.20
CA ARG A 17 6.04 -1.85 -9.20
C ARG A 17 5.01 -2.06 -8.11
N CYS A 18 4.02 -2.91 -8.33
CA CYS A 18 2.91 -3.07 -7.41
C CYS A 18 2.83 -4.50 -6.86
N ILE A 19 2.64 -4.58 -5.56
CA ILE A 19 2.41 -5.82 -4.82
C ILE A 19 1.35 -5.56 -3.76
N ALA A 20 0.43 -6.49 -3.59
CA ALA A 20 -0.63 -6.42 -2.59
C ALA A 20 -0.80 -7.77 -1.90
N ASP A 21 -1.05 -7.74 -0.59
CA ASP A 21 -1.50 -8.89 0.18
C ASP A 21 -2.94 -9.28 -0.21
N VAL A 22 -3.23 -10.55 -0.29
CA VAL A 22 -4.59 -11.04 -0.53
C VAL A 22 -5.34 -11.07 0.80
N LYS A 23 -5.86 -9.92 1.21
CA LYS A 23 -6.44 -9.68 2.54
C LYS A 23 -7.55 -10.66 2.93
N ALA A 24 -8.30 -11.18 1.97
CA ALA A 24 -9.39 -12.11 2.19
C ALA A 24 -8.95 -13.58 2.33
N ASP A 25 -7.67 -13.89 2.06
CA ASP A 25 -7.12 -15.23 2.28
C ASP A 25 -6.74 -15.40 3.75
N THR A 26 -7.61 -16.08 4.51
CA THR A 26 -7.38 -16.37 5.92
C THR A 26 -6.57 -17.64 6.17
N ASP A 27 -6.40 -18.46 5.15
CA ASP A 27 -5.78 -19.78 5.26
C ASP A 27 -4.29 -19.75 4.89
N HIS A 28 -3.90 -18.88 3.97
CA HIS A 28 -2.54 -18.80 3.45
C HIS A 28 -2.02 -17.35 3.44
N THR A 29 -0.70 -17.22 3.47
CA THR A 29 -0.01 -15.96 3.21
C THR A 29 0.21 -15.85 1.72
N THR A 30 -0.60 -15.02 1.06
CA THR A 30 -0.69 -14.92 -0.40
C THR A 30 -0.58 -13.47 -0.85
N PHE A 31 0.14 -13.24 -1.93
CA PHE A 31 0.34 -11.92 -2.53
C PHE A 31 -0.04 -11.91 -4.01
N LEU A 32 -0.50 -10.77 -4.48
CA LEU A 32 -0.69 -10.46 -5.89
C LEU A 32 0.36 -9.45 -6.34
N THR A 33 0.92 -9.65 -7.51
CA THR A 33 1.82 -8.69 -8.15
C THR A 33 1.55 -8.59 -9.63
N GLY A 34 1.76 -7.40 -10.21
CA GLY A 34 1.54 -7.12 -11.61
C GLY A 34 2.80 -6.64 -12.32
N THR A 35 3.01 -7.07 -13.56
CA THR A 35 4.17 -6.67 -14.36
C THR A 35 3.92 -5.38 -15.14
N LEU A 36 5.02 -4.74 -15.54
CA LEU A 36 5.07 -3.45 -16.21
C LEU A 36 5.99 -3.53 -17.45
N SER A 37 5.61 -4.33 -18.43
CA SER A 37 6.37 -4.46 -19.69
C SER A 37 5.76 -3.61 -20.80
N LEU A 38 6.59 -2.84 -21.50
CA LEU A 38 6.17 -2.02 -22.64
C LEU A 38 6.02 -2.80 -23.96
N LYS A 39 6.65 -3.97 -24.07
CA LYS A 39 6.78 -4.69 -25.33
C LYS A 39 6.15 -6.07 -25.34
N GLU A 40 5.89 -6.62 -24.17
CA GLU A 40 5.41 -7.98 -23.99
C GLU A 40 4.06 -7.96 -23.30
N GLU A 41 3.35 -9.07 -23.36
CA GLU A 41 2.14 -9.24 -22.56
C GLU A 41 2.46 -9.16 -21.08
N ASN A 42 1.65 -8.40 -20.36
CA ASN A 42 1.81 -8.28 -18.93
C ASN A 42 1.09 -9.41 -18.19
N GLU A 43 1.49 -9.63 -16.96
CA GLU A 43 1.06 -10.77 -16.19
C GLU A 43 0.68 -10.33 -14.76
N VAL A 44 -0.33 -10.98 -14.22
CA VAL A 44 -0.65 -10.95 -12.78
C VAL A 44 -0.25 -12.29 -12.19
N HIS A 45 0.58 -12.28 -11.16
CA HIS A 45 1.04 -13.46 -10.45
C HIS A 45 0.32 -13.54 -9.11
N LEU A 46 -0.28 -14.68 -8.81
CA LEU A 46 -0.76 -15.06 -7.48
C LEU A 46 0.31 -15.93 -6.83
N ILE A 47 0.95 -15.41 -5.79
CA ILE A 47 2.12 -16.01 -5.16
C ILE A 47 1.79 -16.36 -3.71
N ARG A 48 2.01 -17.61 -3.31
CA ARG A 48 1.78 -18.09 -1.96
C ARG A 48 3.08 -18.50 -1.29
N LEU A 49 3.21 -18.13 -0.02
CA LEU A 49 4.28 -18.68 0.83
C LEU A 49 3.93 -20.12 1.22
N SER A 50 4.87 -21.03 1.04
CA SER A 50 4.72 -22.44 1.48
C SER A 50 4.47 -22.54 2.98
N SER A 51 3.80 -23.59 3.42
CA SER A 51 3.44 -23.79 4.84
C SER A 51 4.63 -23.90 5.77
N ASP A 52 5.78 -24.32 5.26
CA ASP A 52 7.06 -24.37 5.98
C ASP A 52 7.85 -23.06 5.92
N GLY A 53 7.37 -22.06 5.14
CA GLY A 53 8.00 -20.77 5.00
C GLY A 53 9.30 -20.75 4.20
N THR A 54 9.57 -21.79 3.40
CA THR A 54 10.86 -21.97 2.73
C THR A 54 10.86 -21.55 1.25
N GLU A 55 9.68 -21.47 0.62
CA GLU A 55 9.57 -21.10 -0.79
C GLU A 55 8.31 -20.28 -1.09
N LEU A 56 8.37 -19.52 -2.19
CA LEU A 56 7.24 -18.83 -2.78
C LEU A 56 6.77 -19.60 -4.02
N VAL A 57 5.53 -20.04 -4.00
CA VAL A 57 4.91 -20.83 -5.06
C VAL A 57 3.95 -19.96 -5.86
N CYS A 58 4.11 -19.96 -7.18
CA CYS A 58 3.13 -19.34 -8.07
C CYS A 58 1.91 -20.25 -8.21
N GLU A 59 0.79 -19.88 -7.63
CA GLU A 59 -0.48 -20.61 -7.74
C GLU A 59 -1.28 -20.25 -8.96
N GLY A 60 -1.09 -19.03 -9.48
CA GLY A 60 -1.76 -18.56 -10.67
C GLY A 60 -0.93 -17.53 -11.43
N LEU A 61 -0.91 -17.72 -12.75
CA LEU A 61 -0.30 -16.80 -13.69
C LEU A 61 -1.36 -16.41 -14.71
N PHE A 62 -1.69 -15.13 -14.77
CA PHE A 62 -2.79 -14.63 -15.58
C PHE A 62 -2.29 -13.55 -16.54
N SER A 63 -2.67 -13.65 -17.81
CA SER A 63 -2.38 -12.60 -18.80
C SER A 63 -3.16 -11.32 -18.48
N HIS A 64 -2.51 -10.18 -18.58
CA HIS A 64 -3.10 -8.86 -18.46
C HIS A 64 -2.75 -8.01 -19.70
N PRO A 65 -3.73 -7.35 -20.35
CA PRO A 65 -3.52 -6.73 -21.64
C PRO A 65 -2.60 -5.50 -21.62
N ASN A 66 -2.42 -4.88 -20.45
CA ASN A 66 -1.73 -3.60 -20.33
C ASN A 66 -0.72 -3.60 -19.19
N GLU A 67 0.14 -2.57 -19.16
CA GLU A 67 1.08 -2.30 -18.06
C GLU A 67 0.34 -2.03 -16.75
N ILE A 68 0.69 -2.75 -15.68
CA ILE A 68 0.02 -2.62 -14.38
C ILE A 68 0.81 -1.66 -13.49
N TRP A 69 0.20 -0.51 -13.17
CA TRP A 69 0.81 0.54 -12.38
C TRP A 69 0.46 0.48 -10.90
N ASP A 70 -0.75 0.01 -10.59
CA ASP A 70 -1.23 -0.21 -9.22
C ASP A 70 -2.15 -1.41 -9.17
N LEU A 71 -2.17 -2.10 -8.03
CA LEU A 71 -2.96 -3.29 -7.80
C LEU A 71 -3.42 -3.32 -6.35
N ALA A 72 -4.70 -3.63 -6.13
CA ALA A 72 -5.27 -3.78 -4.80
C ALA A 72 -6.21 -4.99 -4.72
N SER A 73 -6.02 -5.84 -3.71
CA SER A 73 -6.89 -6.97 -3.44
C SER A 73 -8.20 -6.53 -2.80
N CYS A 74 -9.30 -7.20 -3.13
CA CYS A 74 -10.56 -7.03 -2.43
C CYS A 74 -10.43 -7.58 -0.99
N PRO A 75 -10.81 -6.81 0.04
CA PRO A 75 -10.67 -7.28 1.42
C PRO A 75 -11.68 -8.35 1.84
N PHE A 76 -12.64 -8.71 0.98
CA PHE A 76 -13.76 -9.62 1.29
C PHE A 76 -13.87 -10.82 0.37
N ASP A 77 -13.12 -10.83 -0.74
CA ASP A 77 -13.07 -11.96 -1.67
C ASP A 77 -11.65 -12.13 -2.21
N GLN A 78 -11.05 -13.28 -1.89
CA GLN A 78 -9.67 -13.59 -2.27
C GLN A 78 -9.44 -13.70 -3.79
N ARG A 79 -10.52 -13.83 -4.57
CA ARG A 79 -10.44 -13.94 -6.03
C ARG A 79 -10.68 -12.62 -6.75
N ILE A 80 -11.05 -11.57 -6.02
CA ILE A 80 -11.34 -10.26 -6.61
C ILE A 80 -10.21 -9.29 -6.30
N PHE A 81 -9.78 -8.55 -7.31
CA PHE A 81 -8.78 -7.50 -7.19
C PHE A 81 -9.02 -6.42 -8.24
N SER A 82 -8.41 -5.26 -8.05
CA SER A 82 -8.41 -4.18 -9.03
C SER A 82 -7.02 -3.89 -9.55
N THR A 83 -6.93 -3.43 -10.80
CA THR A 83 -5.70 -2.91 -11.39
C THR A 83 -5.91 -1.51 -11.92
N VAL A 84 -4.87 -0.69 -11.80
CA VAL A 84 -4.68 0.53 -12.59
C VAL A 84 -3.64 0.21 -13.64
N PHE A 85 -3.95 0.54 -14.88
CA PHE A 85 -3.12 0.19 -16.01
C PHE A 85 -3.02 1.30 -17.04
N SER A 86 -1.99 1.25 -17.85
CA SER A 86 -1.88 2.12 -19.02
C SER A 86 -1.61 1.31 -20.28
N SER A 87 -2.10 1.82 -21.39
CA SER A 87 -1.66 1.45 -22.73
C SER A 87 -0.95 2.65 -23.36
N SER A 88 -0.39 2.47 -24.55
CA SER A 88 0.29 3.55 -25.27
C SER A 88 -0.56 4.83 -25.45
N GLU A 89 -1.89 4.72 -25.40
CA GLU A 89 -2.82 5.81 -25.72
C GLU A 89 -3.85 6.12 -24.62
N SER A 90 -3.99 5.25 -23.61
CA SER A 90 -5.04 5.40 -22.59
C SER A 90 -4.62 4.90 -21.22
N TYR A 91 -5.28 5.43 -20.21
CA TYR A 91 -5.20 4.95 -18.83
C TYR A 91 -6.54 4.34 -18.46
N GLY A 92 -6.51 3.26 -17.68
CA GLY A 92 -7.72 2.59 -17.24
C GLY A 92 -7.57 1.98 -15.85
N ALA A 93 -8.70 1.64 -15.28
CA ALA A 93 -8.76 0.80 -14.11
C ALA A 93 -9.91 -0.21 -14.25
N ALA A 94 -9.72 -1.40 -13.74
CA ALA A 94 -10.72 -2.44 -13.81
C ALA A 94 -10.68 -3.34 -12.57
N VAL A 95 -11.82 -3.97 -12.32
CA VAL A 95 -12.00 -5.00 -11.31
C VAL A 95 -12.03 -6.35 -12.00
N TRP A 96 -11.23 -7.27 -11.51
CA TRP A 96 -11.01 -8.59 -12.08
C TRP A 96 -11.40 -9.68 -11.09
N GLN A 97 -11.81 -10.81 -11.63
CA GLN A 97 -12.01 -12.05 -10.88
C GLN A 97 -11.04 -13.12 -11.37
N ILE A 98 -10.34 -13.73 -10.44
CA ILE A 98 -9.53 -14.92 -10.66
C ILE A 98 -10.49 -16.10 -10.85
N PRO A 99 -10.36 -16.88 -11.95
CA PRO A 99 -11.17 -18.07 -12.14
C PRO A 99 -10.87 -19.14 -11.09
N GLU A 100 -11.77 -20.11 -10.94
CA GLU A 100 -11.51 -21.26 -10.08
C GLU A 100 -10.36 -22.10 -10.65
N LEU A 101 -9.32 -22.29 -9.87
CA LEU A 101 -8.11 -23.01 -10.27
C LEU A 101 -8.33 -24.52 -10.08
N TYR A 102 -9.24 -25.12 -10.83
CA TYR A 102 -9.38 -26.59 -10.86
C TYR A 102 -8.41 -27.20 -11.88
N GLY A 103 -7.24 -27.55 -11.44
CA GLY A 103 -6.40 -28.69 -11.86
C GLY A 103 -6.19 -28.98 -13.34
N GLN A 104 -6.39 -28.07 -14.31
CA GLN A 104 -6.03 -28.31 -15.70
C GLN A 104 -5.58 -27.05 -16.47
N SER A 105 -4.50 -27.20 -17.08
CA SER A 105 -3.66 -26.61 -18.09
C SER A 105 -4.35 -25.94 -19.29
N ASN A 106 -5.07 -24.88 -19.12
CA ASN A 106 -5.15 -23.81 -20.14
C ASN A 106 -5.06 -22.52 -19.31
N SER A 107 -4.13 -21.64 -19.64
CA SER A 107 -3.90 -20.40 -18.90
C SER A 107 -5.24 -19.77 -18.57
N PRO A 108 -5.69 -19.81 -17.30
CA PRO A 108 -6.99 -19.28 -16.96
C PRO A 108 -6.97 -17.78 -17.19
N GLN A 109 -7.93 -17.28 -17.96
CA GLN A 109 -8.01 -15.85 -18.22
C GLN A 109 -8.74 -15.16 -17.07
N LEU A 110 -8.25 -13.98 -16.70
CA LEU A 110 -8.95 -13.10 -15.78
C LEU A 110 -10.31 -12.71 -16.33
N GLU A 111 -11.32 -12.74 -15.51
CA GLU A 111 -12.63 -12.25 -15.87
C GLU A 111 -12.76 -10.77 -15.44
N CYS A 112 -12.99 -9.88 -16.40
CA CYS A 112 -13.27 -8.48 -16.08
C CYS A 112 -14.69 -8.37 -15.52
N ILE A 113 -14.80 -8.02 -14.23
CA ILE A 113 -16.09 -7.78 -13.57
C ILE A 113 -16.62 -6.40 -13.91
N ALA A 114 -15.75 -5.40 -13.89
CA ALA A 114 -16.14 -4.02 -14.15
C ALA A 114 -14.95 -3.18 -14.61
N SER A 115 -15.23 -2.29 -15.56
CA SER A 115 -14.31 -1.24 -15.97
C SER A 115 -14.70 0.08 -15.32
N LEU A 116 -13.70 0.88 -14.94
CA LEU A 116 -13.90 2.19 -14.29
C LEU A 116 -13.69 3.31 -15.32
N ASP A 117 -14.63 3.44 -16.24
CA ASP A 117 -14.45 4.22 -17.50
C ASP A 117 -14.78 5.73 -17.38
N ALA A 118 -15.10 6.25 -16.19
CA ALA A 118 -15.47 7.67 -16.03
C ALA A 118 -14.27 8.63 -15.96
N HIS A 119 -13.06 8.11 -15.94
CA HIS A 119 -11.86 8.92 -15.82
C HIS A 119 -11.47 9.61 -17.12
N SER A 120 -11.10 10.88 -17.01
CA SER A 120 -10.55 11.68 -18.12
C SER A 120 -9.05 11.96 -17.97
N SER A 121 -8.46 11.59 -16.85
CA SER A 121 -7.06 11.81 -16.51
C SER A 121 -6.40 10.51 -16.05
N LYS A 122 -5.08 10.54 -15.89
CA LYS A 122 -4.31 9.37 -15.46
C LYS A 122 -4.75 8.90 -14.07
N ILE A 123 -5.24 7.67 -13.99
CA ILE A 123 -5.63 7.04 -12.72
C ILE A 123 -4.36 6.69 -11.94
N LYS A 124 -4.39 6.92 -10.64
CA LYS A 124 -3.26 6.70 -9.72
C LYS A 124 -3.43 5.48 -8.85
N CYS A 125 -4.61 5.31 -8.26
CA CYS A 125 -4.89 4.16 -7.41
C CYS A 125 -6.39 3.84 -7.36
N VAL A 126 -6.67 2.61 -6.94
CA VAL A 126 -8.01 2.14 -6.57
C VAL A 126 -7.97 1.67 -5.13
N LEU A 127 -8.86 2.18 -4.30
CA LEU A 127 -8.98 1.86 -2.89
C LEU A 127 -10.30 1.14 -2.63
N TRP A 128 -10.23 -0.04 -2.03
CA TRP A 128 -11.40 -0.80 -1.66
C TRP A 128 -12.00 -0.30 -0.35
N TRP A 129 -13.33 -0.27 -0.26
CA TRP A 129 -14.05 0.07 0.96
C TRP A 129 -13.69 -0.92 2.08
N PRO A 130 -13.20 -0.46 3.24
CA PRO A 130 -12.64 -1.36 4.25
C PRO A 130 -13.68 -2.07 5.12
N SER A 131 -14.96 -1.67 5.08
CA SER A 131 -15.99 -2.16 6.00
C SER A 131 -17.04 -3.05 5.32
N GLY A 132 -16.86 -4.36 5.37
CA GLY A 132 -17.95 -5.35 5.25
C GLY A 132 -18.74 -5.41 3.94
N ARG A 133 -18.45 -4.58 2.94
CA ARG A 133 -19.13 -4.55 1.65
C ARG A 133 -18.13 -4.44 0.52
N HIS A 134 -18.17 -5.41 -0.39
CA HIS A 134 -17.34 -5.41 -1.62
C HIS A 134 -18.01 -4.69 -2.79
N ASP A 135 -19.08 -3.96 -2.53
CA ASP A 135 -19.87 -3.21 -3.52
C ASP A 135 -19.42 -1.77 -3.72
N LYS A 136 -18.40 -1.30 -2.99
CA LYS A 136 -17.90 0.07 -3.08
C LYS A 136 -16.38 0.12 -3.19
N LEU A 137 -15.92 1.05 -3.99
CA LEU A 137 -14.51 1.42 -4.10
C LEU A 137 -14.37 2.89 -4.47
N ILE A 138 -13.15 3.40 -4.28
CA ILE A 138 -12.75 4.72 -4.72
C ILE A 138 -11.64 4.57 -5.74
N SER A 139 -11.69 5.37 -6.79
CA SER A 139 -10.55 5.60 -7.65
C SER A 139 -10.13 7.06 -7.62
N ILE A 140 -8.83 7.28 -7.70
CA ILE A 140 -8.23 8.61 -7.70
C ILE A 140 -7.46 8.76 -9.02
N ASP A 141 -7.82 9.77 -9.80
CA ASP A 141 -7.01 10.21 -10.93
C ASP A 141 -6.27 11.52 -10.60
N GLU A 142 -5.54 12.09 -11.55
CA GLU A 142 -4.77 13.33 -11.33
C GLU A 142 -5.60 14.55 -10.93
N GLN A 143 -6.90 14.51 -11.13
CA GLN A 143 -7.78 15.67 -10.96
C GLN A 143 -8.96 15.43 -10.02
N SER A 144 -9.38 14.20 -9.84
CA SER A 144 -10.66 13.88 -9.20
C SER A 144 -10.62 12.60 -8.38
N ILE A 145 -11.54 12.53 -7.44
CA ILE A 145 -11.87 11.34 -6.66
C ILE A 145 -13.27 10.89 -7.07
N PHE A 146 -13.40 9.59 -7.34
CA PHE A 146 -14.64 8.95 -7.72
C PHE A 146 -15.04 7.91 -6.69
N LEU A 147 -16.28 7.96 -6.24
CA LEU A 147 -16.91 6.90 -5.46
C LEU A 147 -17.75 6.04 -6.39
N TRP A 148 -17.48 4.74 -6.41
CA TRP A 148 -18.14 3.76 -7.24
C TRP A 148 -19.00 2.81 -6.44
N SER A 149 -20.09 2.35 -7.06
CA SER A 149 -20.83 1.18 -6.65
C SER A 149 -20.62 0.06 -7.67
N LEU A 150 -20.28 -1.11 -7.18
CA LEU A 150 -20.14 -2.33 -7.97
C LEU A 150 -21.42 -3.16 -7.93
N ASP A 151 -21.86 -3.61 -9.08
CA ASP A 151 -22.91 -4.63 -9.20
C ASP A 151 -22.26 -5.87 -9.84
N SER A 152 -21.81 -6.80 -9.01
CA SER A 152 -21.16 -8.03 -9.48
C SER A 152 -22.10 -8.89 -10.31
N SER A 153 -23.43 -8.82 -10.08
CA SER A 153 -24.41 -9.58 -10.83
C SER A 153 -24.60 -9.08 -12.26
N LYS A 154 -24.42 -7.78 -12.46
CA LYS A 154 -24.51 -7.12 -13.78
C LYS A 154 -23.14 -6.88 -14.41
N LYS A 155 -22.07 -7.25 -13.72
CA LYS A 155 -20.68 -6.97 -14.15
C LYS A 155 -20.50 -5.51 -14.55
N SER A 156 -20.89 -4.59 -13.68
CA SER A 156 -20.84 -3.16 -13.95
C SER A 156 -20.43 -2.35 -12.72
N ALA A 157 -19.74 -1.24 -12.97
CA ALA A 157 -19.46 -0.21 -11.97
C ALA A 157 -20.21 1.06 -12.36
N GLN A 158 -20.79 1.74 -11.37
CA GLN A 158 -21.47 3.01 -11.56
C GLN A 158 -20.90 4.06 -10.62
N VAL A 159 -20.62 5.24 -11.16
CA VAL A 159 -20.21 6.39 -10.37
C VAL A 159 -21.40 6.82 -9.50
N GLN A 160 -21.24 6.71 -8.19
CA GLN A 160 -22.20 7.25 -7.22
C GLN A 160 -21.99 8.73 -6.99
N SER A 161 -20.72 9.15 -6.93
CA SER A 161 -20.35 10.54 -6.73
C SER A 161 -18.94 10.78 -7.26
N GLN A 162 -18.70 12.02 -7.66
CA GLN A 162 -17.41 12.51 -8.13
C GLN A 162 -17.14 13.88 -7.52
N GLU A 163 -15.92 14.14 -7.12
CA GLU A 163 -15.48 15.45 -6.69
C GLU A 163 -14.11 15.78 -7.30
N SER A 164 -13.96 17.02 -7.71
CA SER A 164 -12.71 17.55 -8.26
C SER A 164 -11.80 18.05 -7.13
N ALA A 165 -10.51 17.85 -7.25
CA ALA A 165 -9.51 18.45 -6.37
C ALA A 165 -9.44 20.00 -6.48
N GLY A 166 -10.25 20.60 -7.35
CA GLY A 166 -10.27 22.05 -7.61
C GLY A 166 -9.07 22.49 -8.42
N MET A 167 -8.41 23.58 -7.99
CA MET A 167 -7.21 24.07 -8.67
C MET A 167 -5.93 23.27 -8.35
N LEU A 168 -6.01 22.30 -7.43
CA LEU A 168 -4.92 21.41 -7.12
C LEU A 168 -4.98 20.22 -8.08
N HIS A 169 -4.23 20.32 -9.15
CA HIS A 169 -4.01 19.22 -10.10
C HIS A 169 -2.92 18.29 -9.58
N HIS A 170 -2.77 17.13 -10.22
CA HIS A 170 -1.68 16.18 -9.95
C HIS A 170 -1.81 15.44 -8.60
N LEU A 171 -3.00 14.88 -8.33
CA LEU A 171 -3.12 13.86 -7.30
C LEU A 171 -2.19 12.69 -7.63
N SER A 172 -1.52 12.14 -6.63
CA SER A 172 -0.51 11.08 -6.82
C SER A 172 -0.84 9.75 -6.14
N GLY A 173 -1.86 9.72 -5.31
CA GLY A 173 -2.33 8.51 -4.64
C GLY A 173 -3.27 8.82 -3.49
N GLY A 174 -3.60 7.80 -2.72
CA GLY A 174 -4.48 7.93 -1.58
C GLY A 174 -4.34 6.81 -0.57
N ALA A 175 -4.92 7.01 0.61
CA ALA A 175 -5.08 6.01 1.64
C ALA A 175 -6.43 6.16 2.33
N TRP A 176 -7.03 5.03 2.68
CA TRP A 176 -8.27 4.98 3.43
C TRP A 176 -7.98 5.00 4.93
N ASP A 177 -8.75 5.80 5.68
CA ASP A 177 -8.64 5.80 7.14
C ASP A 177 -9.22 4.49 7.71
N PRO A 178 -8.43 3.64 8.38
CA PRO A 178 -8.92 2.39 8.92
C PRO A 178 -9.87 2.58 10.10
N HIS A 179 -9.88 3.76 10.74
CA HIS A 179 -10.70 4.08 11.91
C HIS A 179 -12.00 4.79 11.54
N ASP A 180 -12.04 5.50 10.40
CA ASP A 180 -13.28 6.10 9.86
C ASP A 180 -13.44 5.74 8.39
N VAL A 181 -14.36 4.82 8.13
CA VAL A 181 -14.69 4.34 6.79
C VAL A 181 -15.17 5.43 5.83
N ASN A 182 -15.52 6.60 6.33
CA ASN A 182 -15.96 7.74 5.51
C ASN A 182 -14.83 8.73 5.22
N VAL A 183 -13.60 8.47 5.67
CA VAL A 183 -12.47 9.37 5.48
C VAL A 183 -11.43 8.75 4.55
N VAL A 184 -11.05 9.50 3.53
CA VAL A 184 -9.95 9.18 2.63
C VAL A 184 -9.00 10.36 2.58
N ALA A 185 -7.70 10.07 2.60
CA ALA A 185 -6.68 11.06 2.27
C ALA A 185 -6.19 10.85 0.85
N SER A 186 -5.93 11.94 0.13
CA SER A 186 -5.25 11.95 -1.17
C SER A 186 -4.03 12.87 -1.12
N THR A 187 -3.01 12.51 -1.87
CA THR A 187 -1.79 13.32 -2.02
C THR A 187 -1.82 14.09 -3.33
N SER A 188 -1.37 15.33 -3.27
CA SER A 188 -1.08 16.17 -4.45
C SER A 188 0.36 16.67 -4.39
N GLU A 189 0.82 17.40 -5.41
CA GLU A 189 2.18 17.95 -5.43
C GLU A 189 2.49 18.87 -4.24
N SER A 190 1.47 19.57 -3.71
CA SER A 190 1.64 20.60 -2.69
C SER A 190 0.97 20.31 -1.35
N SER A 191 0.15 19.25 -1.27
CA SER A 191 -0.63 19.02 -0.05
C SER A 191 -1.18 17.60 0.04
N ILE A 192 -1.53 17.20 1.26
CA ILE A 192 -2.40 16.07 1.55
C ILE A 192 -3.79 16.62 1.81
N GLN A 193 -4.79 16.06 1.16
CA GLN A 193 -6.19 16.48 1.26
C GLN A 193 -7.02 15.38 1.91
N PHE A 194 -7.90 15.74 2.84
CA PHE A 194 -8.79 14.82 3.54
C PHE A 194 -10.22 15.03 3.07
N TRP A 195 -10.91 13.94 2.78
CA TRP A 195 -12.23 13.91 2.17
C TRP A 195 -13.23 13.16 3.02
N ASP A 196 -14.42 13.73 3.21
CA ASP A 196 -15.58 13.05 3.79
C ASP A 196 -16.42 12.45 2.64
N LEU A 197 -16.45 11.14 2.55
CA LEU A 197 -17.11 10.40 1.47
C LEU A 197 -18.64 10.46 1.53
N ARG A 198 -19.23 10.84 2.66
CA ARG A 198 -20.68 11.06 2.77
C ARG A 198 -21.12 12.29 2.01
N THR A 199 -20.31 13.29 1.97
CA THR A 199 -20.57 14.59 1.33
C THR A 199 -19.73 14.79 0.07
N MET A 200 -18.71 13.94 -0.14
CA MET A 200 -17.66 14.07 -1.15
C MET A 200 -16.98 15.44 -1.12
N LYS A 201 -16.80 16.00 0.07
CA LYS A 201 -16.16 17.31 0.24
C LYS A 201 -14.84 17.19 0.98
N LYS A 202 -13.91 18.05 0.57
CA LYS A 202 -12.68 18.25 1.31
C LYS A 202 -12.98 18.84 2.69
N THR A 203 -12.52 18.14 3.73
CA THR A 203 -12.73 18.55 5.13
C THR A 203 -11.55 19.33 5.65
N ASN A 204 -10.33 18.94 5.27
CA ASN A 204 -9.09 19.55 5.75
C ASN A 204 -7.98 19.37 4.71
N SER A 205 -6.87 20.05 4.90
CA SER A 205 -5.65 19.85 4.12
C SER A 205 -4.41 20.09 4.97
N LEU A 206 -3.36 19.36 4.68
CA LEU A 206 -2.03 19.54 5.23
C LEU A 206 -1.12 20.00 4.09
N GLU A 207 -0.55 21.19 4.20
CA GLU A 207 0.43 21.68 3.23
C GLU A 207 1.75 20.91 3.44
N TYR A 208 2.02 19.97 2.58
CA TYR A 208 3.23 19.19 2.57
C TYR A 208 3.45 18.65 1.15
N SER A 209 4.57 19.06 0.54
CA SER A 209 4.81 18.85 -0.88
C SER A 209 5.51 17.52 -1.18
N HIS A 210 5.29 17.05 -2.41
CA HIS A 210 5.99 15.91 -3.00
C HIS A 210 5.87 14.60 -2.23
N VAL A 211 4.70 14.35 -1.64
CA VAL A 211 4.40 13.08 -0.97
C VAL A 211 4.26 11.96 -1.99
N ARG A 212 5.09 10.95 -1.86
CA ARG A 212 5.12 9.75 -2.74
C ARG A 212 4.22 8.64 -2.26
N SER A 213 4.19 8.45 -0.96
CA SER A 213 3.41 7.39 -0.32
C SER A 213 2.92 7.86 1.03
N MET A 214 1.77 7.37 1.42
CA MET A 214 1.21 7.55 2.75
C MET A 214 0.47 6.31 3.21
N ASP A 215 0.38 6.16 4.51
CA ASP A 215 -0.40 5.12 5.15
C ASP A 215 -0.90 5.59 6.51
N TYR A 216 -2.10 5.14 6.90
CA TYR A 216 -2.60 5.39 8.26
C TYR A 216 -2.07 4.36 9.23
N ASP A 217 -1.89 4.76 10.48
CA ASP A 217 -1.61 3.80 11.56
C ASP A 217 -2.89 3.02 11.87
N SER A 218 -2.83 1.69 11.77
CA SER A 218 -4.00 0.82 11.98
C SER A 218 -4.40 0.68 13.43
N LYS A 219 -3.52 1.03 14.38
CA LYS A 219 -3.74 0.90 15.84
C LYS A 219 -3.98 2.24 16.52
N LYS A 220 -3.45 3.31 15.96
CA LYS A 220 -3.61 4.66 16.51
C LYS A 220 -4.49 5.51 15.61
N GLU A 221 -5.64 5.88 16.14
CA GLU A 221 -6.48 6.91 15.52
C GLU A 221 -5.68 8.20 15.31
N HIS A 222 -6.00 8.91 14.25
CA HIS A 222 -5.44 10.21 13.90
C HIS A 222 -3.94 10.24 13.56
N MET A 223 -3.31 9.07 13.37
CA MET A 223 -1.91 9.02 12.96
C MET A 223 -1.79 8.70 11.48
N LEU A 224 -1.04 9.53 10.77
CA LEU A 224 -0.73 9.37 9.35
C LEU A 224 0.80 9.36 9.18
N ILE A 225 1.29 8.44 8.34
CA ILE A 225 2.70 8.32 8.00
C ILE A 225 2.86 8.69 6.54
N THR A 226 3.85 9.51 6.22
CA THR A 226 4.13 9.96 4.86
C THR A 226 5.60 9.82 4.50
N ALA A 227 5.85 9.49 3.24
CA ALA A 227 7.15 9.55 2.61
C ALA A 227 7.14 10.57 1.49
N ALA A 228 8.18 11.37 1.39
CA ALA A 228 8.30 12.43 0.41
C ALA A 228 9.66 12.41 -0.32
N ASP A 229 9.84 13.32 -1.27
CA ASP A 229 11.07 13.45 -2.07
C ASP A 229 12.29 13.91 -1.28
N ASP A 230 12.11 14.42 -0.07
CA ASP A 230 13.19 14.80 0.85
C ASP A 230 13.86 13.59 1.54
N SER A 231 13.51 12.38 1.13
CA SER A 231 13.95 11.08 1.64
C SER A 231 13.44 10.73 3.03
N GLY A 232 12.94 11.69 3.80
CA GLY A 232 12.42 11.52 5.15
C GLY A 232 11.06 10.83 5.20
N ILE A 233 10.74 10.35 6.39
CA ILE A 233 9.43 9.81 6.72
C ILE A 233 8.87 10.65 7.85
N ASN A 234 7.67 11.19 7.67
CA ASN A 234 7.02 12.01 8.68
C ASN A 234 5.81 11.29 9.27
N ILE A 235 5.68 11.38 10.57
CA ILE A 235 4.55 10.87 11.33
C ILE A 235 3.74 12.07 11.80
N TRP A 236 2.48 12.13 11.41
CA TRP A 236 1.57 13.24 11.67
C TRP A 236 0.50 12.86 12.68
N ASP A 237 0.25 13.73 13.64
CA ASP A 237 -0.98 13.71 14.44
C ASP A 237 -2.00 14.64 13.76
N LEU A 238 -3.05 14.05 13.18
CA LEU A 238 -4.06 14.79 12.40
C LEU A 238 -4.87 15.78 13.23
N ARG A 239 -4.76 15.74 14.56
CA ARG A 239 -5.33 16.74 15.48
C ARG A 239 -4.47 17.99 15.57
N MET A 240 -3.18 17.90 15.17
CA MET A 240 -2.19 18.99 15.25
C MET A 240 -1.33 19.07 13.99
N LEU A 241 -1.88 19.53 12.90
CA LEU A 241 -1.26 19.56 11.57
C LEU A 241 -0.16 20.63 11.35
N LYS A 242 0.28 21.33 12.40
CA LYS A 242 1.28 22.42 12.25
C LYS A 242 2.71 21.92 12.01
N ALA A 243 3.02 20.76 12.53
CA ALA A 243 4.32 20.11 12.40
C ALA A 243 4.16 18.59 12.57
N PRO A 244 5.04 17.76 11.98
CA PRO A 244 5.04 16.35 12.22
C PRO A 244 5.29 16.05 13.70
N ALA A 245 4.64 15.02 14.22
CA ALA A 245 4.83 14.53 15.58
C ALA A 245 6.20 13.86 15.74
N ALA A 246 6.68 13.20 14.67
CA ALA A 246 8.01 12.61 14.59
C ALA A 246 8.51 12.61 13.15
N GLU A 247 9.85 12.62 12.99
CA GLU A 247 10.55 12.57 11.72
C GLU A 247 11.58 11.44 11.75
N LEU A 248 11.46 10.46 10.85
CA LEU A 248 12.45 9.41 10.68
C LEU A 248 13.40 9.77 9.53
N PRO A 249 14.68 9.41 9.61
CA PRO A 249 15.66 9.76 8.57
C PRO A 249 15.32 9.25 7.18
N GLY A 250 14.59 8.10 7.11
CA GLY A 250 14.21 7.50 5.82
C GLY A 250 15.37 6.80 5.12
N HIS A 251 15.55 7.10 3.85
CA HIS A 251 16.50 6.45 2.95
C HIS A 251 17.62 7.39 2.48
N ALA A 252 18.66 6.83 1.91
CA ALA A 252 19.76 7.62 1.32
C ALA A 252 19.35 8.34 0.02
N HIS A 253 18.26 7.91 -0.59
CA HIS A 253 17.61 8.52 -1.76
C HIS A 253 16.10 8.56 -1.52
N TRP A 254 15.28 8.76 -2.55
CA TRP A 254 13.82 8.90 -2.40
C TRP A 254 13.20 7.73 -1.63
N THR A 255 12.43 8.04 -0.61
CA THR A 255 11.57 7.06 0.06
C THR A 255 10.31 6.89 -0.79
N TRP A 256 10.18 5.73 -1.41
CA TRP A 256 9.11 5.48 -2.38
C TRP A 256 7.83 4.94 -1.76
N ALA A 257 7.94 4.09 -0.76
CA ALA A 257 6.80 3.48 -0.10
C ALA A 257 6.97 3.49 1.42
N VAL A 258 5.86 3.68 2.13
CA VAL A 258 5.75 3.50 3.58
C VAL A 258 4.51 2.67 3.88
N LYS A 259 4.60 1.79 4.87
CA LYS A 259 3.50 0.96 5.35
C LYS A 259 3.54 0.80 6.86
N SER A 260 2.46 1.18 7.53
CA SER A 260 2.24 0.88 8.94
C SER A 260 1.90 -0.60 9.14
N ASN A 261 2.40 -1.19 10.21
CA ASN A 261 2.06 -2.57 10.54
C ASN A 261 0.59 -2.67 10.97
N PRO A 262 -0.18 -3.66 10.48
CA PRO A 262 -1.59 -3.79 10.82
C PRO A 262 -1.84 -4.19 12.28
N GLU A 263 -0.88 -4.83 12.98
CA GLU A 263 -1.06 -5.37 14.33
C GLU A 263 -0.11 -4.80 15.38
N PHE A 264 1.11 -4.44 15.00
CA PHE A 264 2.13 -3.95 15.92
C PHE A 264 2.23 -2.43 15.86
N GLU A 265 1.87 -1.79 16.97
CA GLU A 265 1.89 -0.35 17.10
C GLU A 265 3.29 0.25 16.89
N GLY A 266 3.36 1.29 16.06
CA GLY A 266 4.58 2.03 15.79
C GLY A 266 5.60 1.31 14.92
N LEU A 267 5.33 0.09 14.44
CA LEU A 267 6.18 -0.56 13.46
C LEU A 267 5.84 -0.05 12.05
N ILE A 268 6.87 0.41 11.36
CA ILE A 268 6.76 1.01 10.03
C ILE A 268 7.79 0.35 9.11
N LEU A 269 7.36 0.00 7.91
CA LEU A 269 8.26 -0.33 6.81
C LEU A 269 8.37 0.86 5.87
N SER A 270 9.56 1.06 5.35
CA SER A 270 9.81 1.96 4.23
C SER A 270 10.68 1.30 3.17
N ALA A 271 10.47 1.70 1.93
CA ALA A 271 11.28 1.26 0.79
C ALA A 271 11.76 2.46 -0.01
N GLY A 272 12.96 2.38 -0.51
CA GLY A 272 13.60 3.49 -1.24
C GLY A 272 14.25 3.07 -2.55
N THR A 273 14.62 4.08 -3.31
CA THR A 273 15.39 3.93 -4.54
C THR A 273 16.88 3.70 -4.28
N ASP A 274 17.28 3.58 -3.02
CA ASP A 274 18.60 3.14 -2.57
C ASP A 274 18.72 1.61 -2.43
N SER A 275 17.77 0.88 -3.00
CA SER A 275 17.72 -0.60 -2.97
C SER A 275 17.66 -1.17 -1.55
N ALA A 276 16.94 -0.51 -0.65
CA ALA A 276 16.78 -0.93 0.72
C ALA A 276 15.31 -0.92 1.16
N VAL A 277 15.01 -1.80 2.12
CA VAL A 277 13.78 -1.77 2.93
C VAL A 277 14.20 -1.59 4.38
N ASN A 278 13.65 -0.60 5.05
CA ASN A 278 13.96 -0.28 6.43
C ASN A 278 12.76 -0.59 7.33
N LEU A 279 13.05 -1.25 8.45
CA LEU A 279 12.09 -1.50 9.54
C LEU A 279 12.36 -0.53 10.67
N TRP A 280 11.38 0.29 10.99
CA TRP A 280 11.43 1.32 12.02
C TRP A 280 10.51 0.98 13.18
N LEU A 281 10.90 1.40 14.39
CA LEU A 281 10.01 1.49 15.53
C LEU A 281 9.90 2.95 15.96
N ALA A 282 8.70 3.49 15.87
CA ALA A 282 8.38 4.84 16.32
C ALA A 282 7.37 4.75 17.49
N SER A 283 7.81 5.13 18.68
CA SER A 283 6.97 5.10 19.86
C SER A 283 6.68 6.52 20.35
N PRO A 284 5.41 6.84 20.69
CA PRO A 284 5.07 8.12 21.28
C PRO A 284 5.79 8.30 22.62
N PRO A 285 5.93 9.54 23.10
CA PRO A 285 6.46 9.78 24.42
C PRO A 285 5.63 9.02 25.46
N SER A 286 6.28 8.19 26.26
CA SER A 286 5.64 7.49 27.36
C SER A 286 5.10 8.51 28.38
N ASN A 287 3.84 8.36 28.76
CA ASN A 287 3.26 9.17 29.84
C ASN A 287 4.11 8.99 31.08
N ALA A 288 4.55 10.12 31.61
CA ALA A 288 5.31 10.38 32.79
C ALA A 288 5.54 9.19 33.74
N GLU A 289 6.79 8.73 33.85
CA GLU A 289 7.26 8.08 35.07
C GLU A 289 7.30 9.12 36.18
N LEU A 290 6.51 8.93 37.22
CA LEU A 290 6.62 9.68 38.45
C LEU A 290 7.99 9.33 39.08
N THR A 291 8.92 10.26 39.01
CA THR A 291 10.15 10.13 39.82
C THR A 291 9.80 10.14 41.28
N PRO A 292 10.56 9.46 42.17
CA PRO A 292 10.33 9.44 43.64
C PRO A 292 10.20 10.82 44.25
N ASP A 293 10.71 11.86 43.61
CA ASP A 293 10.72 13.25 44.06
C ASP A 293 9.51 14.06 43.53
N GLY A 294 8.51 13.43 42.92
CA GLY A 294 7.26 14.09 42.48
C GLY A 294 7.41 15.00 41.27
N PHE A 295 8.57 15.06 40.63
CA PHE A 295 8.77 15.78 39.39
C PHE A 295 8.45 14.89 38.19
N CYS A 296 7.46 15.30 37.41
CA CYS A 296 7.09 14.68 36.16
C CYS A 296 8.14 15.01 35.07
N LYS A 297 9.07 14.10 34.78
CA LYS A 297 9.88 14.16 33.58
C LYS A 297 9.05 13.58 32.44
N THR A 298 8.26 14.39 31.77
CA THR A 298 7.74 14.08 30.45
C THR A 298 8.91 14.07 29.47
N THR A 299 9.30 12.93 28.98
CA THR A 299 10.05 12.87 27.74
C THR A 299 9.05 13.27 26.64
N SER A 300 9.07 14.55 26.31
CA SER A 300 8.17 15.14 25.31
C SER A 300 8.51 14.75 23.87
N LYS A 301 9.39 13.79 23.67
CA LYS A 301 9.91 13.43 22.37
C LYS A 301 9.61 11.97 22.03
N TRP A 302 9.20 11.72 20.79
CA TRP A 302 9.10 10.40 20.23
C TRP A 302 10.45 9.69 20.30
N THR A 303 10.43 8.39 20.57
CA THR A 303 11.61 7.54 20.43
C THR A 303 11.53 6.84 19.10
N GLU A 304 12.59 7.01 18.31
CA GLU A 304 12.70 6.51 16.95
C GLU A 304 13.91 5.59 16.86
N SER A 305 13.75 4.44 16.30
CA SER A 305 14.86 3.53 16.07
C SER A 305 14.72 2.76 14.76
N LEU A 306 15.79 2.71 13.99
CA LEU A 306 15.94 1.76 12.91
C LEU A 306 16.23 0.40 13.54
N LEU A 307 15.28 -0.54 13.41
CA LEU A 307 15.44 -1.89 13.93
C LEU A 307 16.28 -2.76 13.01
N HIS A 308 16.04 -2.64 11.70
CA HIS A 308 16.78 -3.40 10.69
C HIS A 308 16.69 -2.73 9.32
N SER A 309 17.72 -2.98 8.49
CA SER A 309 17.74 -2.57 7.09
C SER A 309 18.02 -3.81 6.22
N TYR A 310 17.09 -4.11 5.33
CA TYR A 310 17.21 -5.16 4.33
C TYR A 310 17.78 -4.54 3.06
N SER A 311 18.96 -4.96 2.65
CA SER A 311 19.72 -4.36 1.53
C SER A 311 20.14 -5.35 0.45
N ASP A 312 19.48 -6.51 0.40
CA ASP A 312 19.82 -7.58 -0.54
C ASP A 312 19.09 -7.43 -1.90
N TYR A 313 18.76 -6.20 -2.28
CA TYR A 313 18.09 -5.88 -3.56
C TYR A 313 19.10 -5.32 -4.55
N GLU A 314 18.96 -5.72 -5.83
CA GLU A 314 19.81 -5.23 -6.92
C GLU A 314 19.30 -3.92 -7.53
N ASP A 315 17.99 -3.63 -7.37
CA ASP A 315 17.33 -2.45 -7.91
C ASP A 315 16.44 -1.77 -6.85
N SER A 316 15.92 -0.61 -7.19
CA SER A 316 15.01 0.19 -6.37
C SER A 316 13.79 -0.61 -5.91
N VAL A 317 13.43 -0.49 -4.64
CA VAL A 317 12.24 -1.16 -4.09
C VAL A 317 11.05 -0.23 -4.14
N TYR A 318 10.03 -0.61 -4.90
CA TYR A 318 8.83 0.19 -5.12
C TYR A 318 7.59 -0.31 -4.38
N GLY A 319 7.46 -1.62 -4.22
CA GLY A 319 6.29 -2.24 -3.61
C GLY A 319 6.58 -2.76 -2.20
N LEU A 320 5.66 -2.47 -1.27
CA LEU A 320 5.63 -3.02 0.09
C LEU A 320 4.22 -3.45 0.45
N SER A 321 4.10 -4.63 1.04
CA SER A 321 2.83 -5.10 1.59
C SER A 321 3.07 -5.94 2.83
N TRP A 322 2.40 -5.60 3.95
CA TRP A 322 2.31 -6.48 5.09
C TRP A 322 1.36 -7.64 4.80
N SER A 323 1.63 -8.80 5.37
CA SER A 323 0.65 -9.88 5.37
C SER A 323 -0.43 -9.59 6.41
N SER A 324 -1.68 -9.62 6.00
CA SER A 324 -2.83 -9.48 6.91
C SER A 324 -2.99 -10.69 7.82
N ARG A 325 -2.60 -11.88 7.34
CA ARG A 325 -2.69 -13.14 8.09
C ARG A 325 -1.55 -13.27 9.11
N GLU A 326 -0.34 -12.94 8.69
CA GLU A 326 0.87 -13.07 9.51
C GLU A 326 1.56 -11.70 9.62
N PRO A 327 1.15 -10.86 10.58
CA PRO A 327 1.57 -9.46 10.65
C PRO A 327 3.07 -9.25 10.91
N TRP A 328 3.81 -10.32 11.18
CA TRP A 328 5.28 -10.32 11.24
C TRP A 328 5.96 -10.61 9.90
N LEU A 329 5.19 -10.89 8.85
CA LEU A 329 5.68 -11.07 7.49
C LEU A 329 5.33 -9.88 6.63
N PHE A 330 6.23 -9.54 5.72
CA PHE A 330 5.98 -8.57 4.67
C PHE A 330 6.56 -9.06 3.35
N ALA A 331 5.96 -8.62 2.26
CA ALA A 331 6.50 -8.75 0.93
C ALA A 331 7.03 -7.42 0.44
N SER A 332 8.15 -7.45 -0.23
CA SER A 332 8.75 -6.32 -0.95
C SER A 332 8.93 -6.68 -2.41
N LEU A 333 8.91 -5.67 -3.27
CA LEU A 333 9.07 -5.83 -4.71
C LEU A 333 10.05 -4.79 -5.23
N SER A 334 11.15 -5.25 -5.84
CA SER A 334 12.09 -4.39 -6.55
C SER A 334 11.75 -4.29 -8.04
N TYR A 335 12.26 -3.24 -8.68
CA TYR A 335 11.89 -2.88 -10.06
C TYR A 335 12.29 -3.93 -11.09
N ASP A 336 13.36 -4.66 -10.85
CA ASP A 336 13.81 -5.79 -11.66
C ASP A 336 12.86 -7.01 -11.63
N GLY A 337 11.76 -6.93 -10.87
CA GLY A 337 10.76 -7.98 -10.76
C GLY A 337 11.05 -9.01 -9.67
N ARG A 338 11.94 -8.73 -8.72
CA ARG A 338 12.20 -9.62 -7.60
C ARG A 338 11.24 -9.34 -6.44
N VAL A 339 10.45 -10.33 -6.08
CA VAL A 339 9.62 -10.36 -4.85
C VAL A 339 10.39 -11.06 -3.75
N VAL A 340 10.43 -10.47 -2.56
CA VAL A 340 11.05 -11.09 -1.38
C VAL A 340 10.07 -11.03 -0.22
N VAL A 341 9.82 -12.16 0.44
CA VAL A 341 9.06 -12.23 1.68
C VAL A 341 10.01 -12.41 2.85
N GLU A 342 9.91 -11.51 3.82
CA GLU A 342 10.79 -11.42 4.98
C GLU A 342 10.00 -11.47 6.29
N SER A 343 10.66 -11.95 7.35
CA SER A 343 10.11 -11.96 8.71
C SER A 343 10.80 -10.93 9.59
N ILE A 344 10.00 -10.11 10.26
CA ILE A 344 10.50 -9.15 11.26
C ILE A 344 10.74 -9.75 12.64
N LYS A 345 10.31 -11.00 12.90
CA LYS A 345 10.43 -11.64 14.22
C LYS A 345 11.83 -11.56 14.85
N PRO A 346 12.93 -11.75 14.08
CA PRO A 346 14.28 -11.67 14.65
C PRO A 346 14.64 -10.27 15.17
N HIS A 347 13.97 -9.23 14.68
CA HIS A 347 14.30 -7.82 14.93
C HIS A 347 13.37 -7.16 15.93
N LEU A 348 12.29 -7.85 16.36
CA LEU A 348 11.39 -7.34 17.38
C LEU A 348 12.08 -7.24 18.73
N PRO A 349 11.85 -6.17 19.51
CA PRO A 349 12.36 -6.05 20.87
C PRO A 349 11.91 -7.27 21.70
N ARG A 350 12.83 -7.93 22.34
CA ARG A 350 12.50 -9.00 23.31
C ARG A 350 11.81 -8.34 24.50
N LYS A 351 10.60 -8.79 24.80
CA LYS A 351 9.87 -8.39 26.00
C LYS A 351 10.56 -8.88 27.25
#